data_8cb4247685b74aa3e04a46d86d216f28
#
_entry.id   8cb4247685b74aa3e04a46d86d216f28
#
_cell.length_a   1.000
_cell.length_b   1.000
_cell.length_c   1.000
_cell.angle_alpha   90.00
_cell.angle_beta   90.00
_cell.angle_gamma   90.00
#
_symmetry.space_group_name_H-M   'P 1'
#
loop_
_entity.id
_entity.type
_entity.pdbx_description
1 polymer ?
#
loop_
_entity_poly.entity_id
_entity_poly.type
_entity_poly.pdbx_seq_one_letter_code
_entity_poly.pdbx_strand_id
1 'polypeptide(L)'
;MGYYYRWEDFPPREISYLKGRPEASKLLVRIMSSARMMVTQINAKKGAFVPLHHHEAEQIILVLKGQIRGTTGKEAPQMIGPGGIWVVPSNMPHRVEYVEDTEAIEVVSPPRMDNFVGYTLSHTFFDE
;
A
#
# COMPACT_ATOMS: atom_id res chain seq x y z
N MET A 1 -17.63 15.11 -16.06
CA MET A 1 -16.55 14.18 -15.77
C MET A 1 -15.22 14.82 -16.13
N GLY A 2 -14.28 14.82 -15.22
CA GLY A 2 -13.00 15.44 -15.42
C GLY A 2 -11.90 14.48 -15.79
N TYR A 3 -10.81 15.02 -16.29
CA TYR A 3 -9.56 14.29 -16.51
C TYR A 3 -8.48 14.73 -15.54
N TYR A 4 -8.75 15.74 -14.72
CA TYR A 4 -7.78 16.40 -13.86
C TYR A 4 -8.26 16.37 -12.42
N TYR A 5 -7.42 15.88 -11.50
CA TYR A 5 -7.77 15.72 -10.10
C TYR A 5 -6.62 16.16 -9.22
N ARG A 6 -6.95 16.42 -7.94
CA ARG A 6 -5.96 16.65 -6.88
C ARG A 6 -6.18 15.61 -5.80
N TRP A 7 -5.18 15.36 -5.00
CA TRP A 7 -5.35 14.44 -3.89
C TRP A 7 -6.46 14.89 -2.94
N GLU A 8 -6.64 16.20 -2.78
CA GLU A 8 -7.71 16.75 -1.94
C GLU A 8 -9.11 16.41 -2.42
N ASP A 9 -9.27 16.01 -3.66
CA ASP A 9 -10.57 15.60 -4.20
C ASP A 9 -11.00 14.24 -3.67
N PHE A 10 -10.09 13.49 -3.05
CA PHE A 10 -10.35 12.15 -2.53
C PHE A 10 -10.25 12.18 -1.00
N PRO A 11 -11.27 11.65 -0.29
CA PRO A 11 -11.24 11.69 1.17
C PRO A 11 -10.11 10.83 1.73
N PRO A 12 -9.43 11.30 2.79
CA PRO A 12 -8.46 10.45 3.46
C PRO A 12 -9.17 9.29 4.16
N ARG A 13 -8.53 8.13 4.14
CA ARG A 13 -9.06 6.92 4.78
C ARG A 13 -7.97 6.30 5.63
N GLU A 14 -8.33 5.86 6.83
CA GLU A 14 -7.46 5.01 7.62
C GLU A 14 -7.78 3.56 7.27
N ILE A 15 -6.77 2.80 6.91
CA ILE A 15 -6.94 1.38 6.60
C ILE A 15 -5.92 0.56 7.37
N SER A 16 -6.24 -0.69 7.62
CA SER A 16 -5.33 -1.66 8.19
C SER A 16 -5.57 -3.00 7.53
N TYR A 17 -4.49 -3.74 7.33
CA TYR A 17 -4.58 -5.10 6.81
C TYR A 17 -4.46 -6.15 7.92
N LEU A 18 -4.45 -5.71 9.18
CA LEU A 18 -4.37 -6.63 10.33
C LEU A 18 -5.77 -6.99 10.82
N LYS A 19 -6.15 -8.23 10.54
CA LYS A 19 -7.41 -8.79 11.03
C LYS A 19 -7.31 -8.99 12.54
N GLY A 20 -8.21 -8.47 13.32
CA GLY A 20 -8.24 -8.66 14.78
C GLY A 20 -7.48 -7.62 15.60
N ARG A 21 -6.55 -6.88 15.00
CA ARG A 21 -5.84 -5.80 15.70
C ARG A 21 -5.47 -4.66 14.76
N PRO A 22 -6.48 -4.02 14.15
CA PRO A 22 -6.22 -2.98 13.14
C PRO A 22 -5.40 -1.80 13.68
N GLU A 23 -5.52 -1.51 14.98
CA GLU A 23 -4.79 -0.41 15.60
C GLU A 23 -3.27 -0.60 15.58
N ALA A 24 -2.80 -1.84 15.43
CA ALA A 24 -1.37 -2.13 15.47
C ALA A 24 -0.65 -1.68 14.21
N SER A 25 -1.36 -1.47 13.11
CA SER A 25 -0.76 -0.98 11.87
C SER A 25 -1.80 -0.27 11.03
N LYS A 26 -1.73 1.05 11.02
CA LYS A 26 -2.64 1.88 10.24
C LYS A 26 -1.90 2.63 9.18
N LEU A 27 -2.52 2.74 8.02
CA LEU A 27 -2.06 3.59 6.92
C LEU A 27 -3.12 4.64 6.67
N LEU A 28 -2.70 5.88 6.45
CA LEU A 28 -3.60 6.94 6.02
C LEU A 28 -3.44 7.06 4.50
N VAL A 29 -4.53 6.83 3.77
CA VAL A 29 -4.47 6.75 2.31
C VAL A 29 -5.51 7.64 1.64
N ARG A 30 -5.19 8.07 0.43
CA ARG A 30 -6.14 8.64 -0.52
C ARG A 30 -6.05 7.81 -1.78
N ILE A 31 -7.19 7.43 -2.34
CA ILE A 31 -7.25 6.45 -3.42
C ILE A 31 -8.00 7.03 -4.61
N MET A 32 -7.37 6.95 -5.78
CA MET A 32 -8.00 7.27 -7.04
C MET A 32 -7.93 6.04 -7.93
N SER A 33 -9.04 5.67 -8.55
CA SER A 33 -9.04 4.56 -9.48
C SER A 33 -9.58 4.99 -10.83
N SER A 34 -8.83 4.69 -11.88
CA SER A 34 -9.33 4.72 -13.23
C SER A 34 -9.85 3.33 -13.59
N ALA A 35 -10.18 3.10 -14.85
CA ALA A 35 -10.77 1.82 -15.26
C ALA A 35 -9.81 0.64 -15.08
N ARG A 36 -8.50 0.85 -15.26
CA ARG A 36 -7.51 -0.23 -15.28
C ARG A 36 -6.38 -0.08 -14.29
N MET A 37 -6.30 1.07 -13.62
CA MET A 37 -5.22 1.35 -12.69
C MET A 37 -5.76 2.06 -11.47
N MET A 38 -5.12 1.81 -10.33
CA MET A 38 -5.44 2.49 -9.09
C MET A 38 -4.17 3.12 -8.55
N VAL A 39 -4.28 4.37 -8.10
CA VAL A 39 -3.17 5.11 -7.51
C VAL A 39 -3.54 5.43 -6.08
N THR A 40 -2.67 5.09 -5.15
CA THR A 40 -2.87 5.34 -3.72
C THR A 40 -1.75 6.22 -3.20
N GLN A 41 -2.13 7.33 -2.59
CA GLN A 41 -1.20 8.13 -1.80
C GLN A 41 -1.19 7.57 -0.39
N ILE A 42 0.00 7.19 0.09
CA ILE A 42 0.16 6.54 1.39
C ILE A 42 0.93 7.46 2.32
N ASN A 43 0.38 7.65 3.51
CA ASN A 43 1.09 8.26 4.63
C ASN A 43 1.09 7.22 5.75
N ALA A 44 2.27 6.77 6.13
CA ALA A 44 2.43 5.75 7.15
C ALA A 44 3.36 6.23 8.23
N LYS A 45 3.04 5.90 9.48
CA LYS A 45 3.91 6.18 10.61
C LYS A 45 4.93 5.08 10.77
N LYS A 46 6.08 5.44 11.32
CA LYS A 46 7.10 4.48 11.70
C LYS A 46 6.49 3.34 12.49
N GLY A 47 6.80 2.11 12.11
CA GLY A 47 6.31 0.91 12.76
C GLY A 47 5.09 0.29 12.08
N ALA A 48 4.41 1.01 11.21
CA ALA A 48 3.33 0.40 10.43
C ALA A 48 3.91 -0.65 9.48
N PHE A 49 3.08 -1.61 9.12
CA PHE A 49 3.51 -2.66 8.19
C PHE A 49 2.31 -3.27 7.48
N VAL A 50 2.57 -3.89 6.35
CA VAL A 50 1.60 -4.72 5.63
C VAL A 50 2.15 -6.13 5.66
N PRO A 51 1.42 -7.10 6.23
CA PRO A 51 1.93 -8.46 6.39
C PRO A 51 2.17 -9.16 5.05
N LEU A 52 2.89 -10.26 5.09
CA LEU A 52 3.17 -11.04 3.90
C LEU A 52 1.88 -11.45 3.21
N HIS A 53 1.79 -11.16 1.93
CA HIS A 53 0.61 -11.45 1.12
C HIS A 53 0.98 -11.46 -0.35
N HIS A 54 0.04 -11.89 -1.17
CA HIS A 54 0.17 -11.78 -2.62
C HIS A 54 -1.20 -11.44 -3.22
N HIS A 55 -1.19 -10.88 -4.40
CA HIS A 55 -2.40 -10.53 -5.14
C HIS A 55 -2.12 -10.54 -6.64
N GLU A 56 -3.18 -10.65 -7.42
CA GLU A 56 -3.07 -10.66 -8.87
C GLU A 56 -2.54 -9.33 -9.42
N ALA A 57 -2.96 -8.21 -8.82
CA ALA A 57 -2.52 -6.91 -9.30
C ALA A 57 -1.01 -6.78 -9.24
N GLU A 58 -0.42 -6.30 -10.32
CA GLU A 58 0.97 -5.85 -10.33
C GLU A 58 1.05 -4.54 -9.54
N GLN A 59 2.14 -4.31 -8.83
CA GLN A 59 2.27 -3.19 -7.93
C GLN A 59 3.61 -2.49 -8.12
N ILE A 60 3.58 -1.17 -8.13
CA ILE A 60 4.78 -0.34 -8.11
C ILE A 60 4.64 0.63 -6.95
N ILE A 61 5.67 0.72 -6.10
CA ILE A 61 5.71 1.69 -5.02
C ILE A 61 6.82 2.70 -5.29
N LEU A 62 6.48 3.98 -5.18
CA LEU A 62 7.40 5.10 -5.34
C LEU A 62 7.53 5.78 -3.98
N VAL A 63 8.72 5.77 -3.39
CA VAL A 63 8.94 6.42 -2.09
C VAL A 63 9.29 7.88 -2.32
N LEU A 64 8.52 8.77 -1.68
CA LEU A 64 8.74 10.22 -1.76
C LEU A 64 9.52 10.74 -0.57
N LYS A 65 9.18 10.26 0.64
CA LYS A 65 9.84 10.62 1.90
C LYS A 65 9.88 9.41 2.80
N GLY A 66 10.87 9.32 3.66
CA GLY A 66 11.00 8.26 4.63
C GLY A 66 11.70 7.04 4.06
N GLN A 67 11.45 5.89 4.64
CA GLN A 67 12.05 4.64 4.20
C GLN A 67 11.13 3.46 4.48
N ILE A 68 11.12 2.52 3.57
CA ILE A 68 10.45 1.24 3.76
C ILE A 68 11.45 0.10 3.65
N ARG A 69 11.13 -1.00 4.32
CA ARG A 69 11.83 -2.27 4.12
C ARG A 69 10.87 -3.18 3.36
N GLY A 70 11.26 -3.53 2.13
CA GLY A 70 10.45 -4.38 1.28
C GLY A 70 11.04 -5.78 1.18
N THR A 71 10.19 -6.78 1.36
CA THR A 71 10.57 -8.18 1.14
C THR A 71 9.81 -8.71 -0.04
N THR A 72 10.51 -9.27 -1.02
CA THR A 72 9.93 -9.77 -2.26
C THR A 72 10.26 -11.25 -2.39
N GLY A 73 9.23 -12.10 -2.35
CA GLY A 73 9.43 -13.54 -2.46
C GLY A 73 10.36 -14.05 -1.36
N LYS A 74 11.39 -14.76 -1.78
CA LYS A 74 12.37 -15.35 -0.86
C LYS A 74 13.67 -14.55 -0.78
N GLU A 75 13.72 -13.39 -1.43
CA GLU A 75 14.90 -12.55 -1.39
C GLU A 75 15.07 -11.86 -0.04
N ALA A 76 16.30 -11.45 0.25
CA ALA A 76 16.57 -10.68 1.45
C ALA A 76 15.84 -9.34 1.37
N PRO A 77 15.34 -8.80 2.50
CA PRO A 77 14.70 -7.49 2.51
C PRO A 77 15.62 -6.40 1.99
N GLN A 78 15.03 -5.43 1.30
CA GLN A 78 15.74 -4.27 0.77
C GLN A 78 15.17 -3.01 1.38
N MET A 79 16.05 -2.05 1.67
CA MET A 79 15.65 -0.72 2.11
C MET A 79 15.41 0.16 0.88
N ILE A 80 14.30 0.89 0.89
CA ILE A 80 13.92 1.76 -0.22
C ILE A 80 13.64 3.15 0.35
N GLY A 81 14.46 4.09 -0.02
CA GLY A 81 14.35 5.49 0.42
C GLY A 81 13.81 6.40 -0.68
N PRO A 82 13.84 7.73 -0.45
CA PRO A 82 13.30 8.69 -1.41
C PRO A 82 13.91 8.54 -2.79
N GLY A 83 13.05 8.51 -3.80
CA GLY A 83 13.45 8.27 -5.19
C GLY A 83 13.53 6.79 -5.53
N GLY A 84 13.40 5.91 -4.55
CA GLY A 84 13.40 4.47 -4.77
C GLY A 84 12.10 3.99 -5.38
N ILE A 85 12.20 2.96 -6.21
CA ILE A 85 11.06 2.35 -6.90
C ILE A 85 11.11 0.85 -6.64
N TRP A 86 9.99 0.30 -6.18
CA TRP A 86 9.88 -1.13 -5.88
C TRP A 86 8.78 -1.74 -6.76
N VAL A 87 9.14 -2.73 -7.56
CA VAL A 87 8.22 -3.42 -8.45
C VAL A 87 7.89 -4.78 -7.86
N VAL A 88 6.61 -5.06 -7.68
CA VAL A 88 6.12 -6.35 -7.20
C VAL A 88 5.28 -6.98 -8.31
N PRO A 89 5.78 -8.04 -8.95
CA PRO A 89 5.02 -8.70 -10.01
C PRO A 89 3.73 -9.34 -9.50
N SER A 90 2.82 -9.62 -10.44
CA SER A 90 1.57 -10.32 -10.14
C SER A 90 1.84 -11.59 -9.34
N ASN A 91 1.07 -11.78 -8.27
CA ASN A 91 1.11 -12.96 -7.39
C ASN A 91 2.45 -13.21 -6.67
N MET A 92 3.35 -12.25 -6.67
CA MET A 92 4.60 -12.37 -5.94
C MET A 92 4.36 -12.07 -4.46
N PRO A 93 4.66 -13.01 -3.54
CA PRO A 93 4.53 -12.74 -2.11
C PRO A 93 5.44 -11.59 -1.70
N HIS A 94 4.92 -10.68 -0.89
CA HIS A 94 5.69 -9.52 -0.46
C HIS A 94 5.20 -9.00 0.90
N ARG A 95 6.08 -8.25 1.57
CA ARG A 95 5.83 -7.64 2.86
C ARG A 95 6.42 -6.24 2.87
N VAL A 96 5.74 -5.31 3.51
CA VAL A 96 6.19 -3.92 3.62
C VAL A 96 6.29 -3.55 5.10
N GLU A 97 7.43 -2.96 5.49
CA GLU A 97 7.59 -2.37 6.80
C GLU A 97 7.98 -0.90 6.64
N TYR A 98 7.30 -0.02 7.35
CA TYR A 98 7.61 1.41 7.33
C TYR A 98 8.57 1.70 8.48
N VAL A 99 9.85 1.86 8.15
CA VAL A 99 10.88 2.01 9.18
C VAL A 99 11.08 3.45 9.64
N GLU A 100 10.45 4.37 8.93
CA GLU A 100 10.34 5.79 9.29
C GLU A 100 8.96 6.27 8.90
N ASP A 101 8.56 7.47 9.36
CA ASP A 101 7.37 8.11 8.82
C ASP A 101 7.57 8.28 7.32
N THR A 102 6.65 7.76 6.54
CA THR A 102 6.84 7.59 5.09
C THR A 102 5.69 8.17 4.31
N GLU A 103 6.02 8.78 3.18
CA GLU A 103 5.07 9.23 2.18
C GLU A 103 5.44 8.52 0.88
N ALA A 104 4.49 7.81 0.31
CA ALA A 104 4.71 6.98 -0.88
C ALA A 104 3.49 7.00 -1.79
N ILE A 105 3.71 6.63 -3.04
CA ILE A 105 2.65 6.44 -4.02
C ILE A 105 2.69 4.97 -4.44
N GLU A 106 1.54 4.31 -4.40
CA GLU A 106 1.38 2.95 -4.88
C GLU A 106 0.52 2.94 -6.14
N VAL A 107 0.97 2.27 -7.17
CA VAL A 107 0.21 2.06 -8.40
C VAL A 107 -0.04 0.58 -8.54
N VAL A 108 -1.29 0.18 -8.71
CA VAL A 108 -1.66 -1.22 -8.93
C VAL A 108 -2.56 -1.36 -10.15
N SER A 109 -2.39 -2.46 -10.86
CA SER A 109 -3.21 -2.80 -12.03
C SER A 109 -3.41 -4.32 -12.06
N PRO A 110 -4.65 -4.80 -12.12
CA PRO A 110 -5.92 -4.05 -12.06
C PRO A 110 -6.17 -3.46 -10.67
N PRO A 111 -7.19 -2.59 -10.53
CA PRO A 111 -7.55 -2.02 -9.23
C PRO A 111 -7.84 -3.08 -8.18
N ARG A 112 -7.44 -2.80 -6.94
CA ARG A 112 -7.67 -3.69 -5.79
C ARG A 112 -8.74 -3.11 -4.89
N MET A 113 -9.83 -3.85 -4.71
CA MET A 113 -10.92 -3.40 -3.85
C MET A 113 -10.54 -3.38 -2.37
N ASP A 114 -9.61 -4.22 -1.95
CA ASP A 114 -9.14 -4.20 -0.56
C ASP A 114 -8.41 -2.92 -0.19
N ASN A 115 -7.91 -2.17 -1.17
CA ASN A 115 -7.35 -0.84 -0.91
C ASN A 115 -8.42 0.15 -0.47
N PHE A 116 -9.67 -0.03 -0.91
CA PHE A 116 -10.79 0.81 -0.49
C PHE A 116 -11.37 0.39 0.84
N VAL A 117 -11.54 -0.90 1.04
CA VAL A 117 -12.24 -1.42 2.20
C VAL A 117 -11.27 -1.79 3.31
N GLY A 118 -10.04 -2.19 2.96
CA GLY A 118 -9.05 -2.58 3.93
C GLY A 118 -9.62 -3.50 4.96
N TYR A 119 -9.42 -3.15 6.21
CA TYR A 119 -9.92 -3.91 7.33
C TYR A 119 -11.39 -3.64 7.65
N THR A 120 -12.01 -2.65 7.00
CA THR A 120 -13.40 -2.30 7.29
C THR A 120 -14.37 -3.42 6.96
N LEU A 121 -14.00 -4.34 6.09
CA LEU A 121 -14.78 -5.54 5.87
C LEU A 121 -14.51 -6.53 7.01
N SER A 122 -15.47 -7.41 7.23
CA SER A 122 -15.38 -8.40 8.30
C SER A 122 -14.30 -9.44 8.07
N HIS A 123 -13.68 -9.43 6.92
CA HIS A 123 -12.62 -10.37 6.57
C HIS A 123 -11.50 -9.63 5.84
N THR A 124 -10.34 -10.23 5.78
CA THR A 124 -9.21 -9.72 5.04
C THR A 124 -8.67 -10.81 4.12
N PHE A 125 -7.78 -10.39 3.23
CA PHE A 125 -7.06 -11.33 2.37
C PHE A 125 -5.81 -11.88 3.05
N PHE A 126 -5.56 -11.48 4.29
CA PHE A 126 -4.36 -11.83 5.05
C PHE A 126 -4.75 -12.60 6.29
N ASP A 127 -3.86 -13.45 6.77
CA ASP A 127 -4.10 -14.28 7.94
C ASP A 127 -3.73 -13.61 9.27
N GLU A 128 -3.16 -12.44 9.24
CA GLU A 128 -2.81 -11.71 10.46
C GLU A 128 -3.87 -10.72 10.86
#